data_b57bd9ea181bb907c84c1e2d57e76a6d
#
_entry.id   b57bd9ea181bb907c84c1e2d57e76a6d
#
_cell.length_a   1.000
_cell.length_b   1.000
_cell.length_c   1.000
_cell.angle_alpha   90.00
_cell.angle_beta   90.00
_cell.angle_gamma   90.00
#
_symmetry.space_group_name_H-M   'P 1'
#
loop_
_entity.id
_entity.type
_entity.pdbx_description
1 polymer ?
#
loop_
_entity_poly.entity_id
_entity_poly.type
_entity_poly.pdbx_seq_one_letter_code
_entity_poly.pdbx_strand_id
1 'polypeptide(L)'
;MKNVNIFPAKKHVEANDKLAEFVFYFTDDLHKTLITTQKKTGFVEKTKHKKMGDIITTVGLSLINEYTDTKPLNQYDRSVLAACISEWEVGNKYTTPNIIYRHLTGKTKSTDTPEPAQEKAILDSLKKLMSMVITINMTDSCENFGYNNGKPFERTSAILPAMFDKNVTINGYSTTVIYFDRESPILTVAKMKKQLLTYDLKLLNVPKQHNSVDTIAVKNYVLHRVQEIKLHKMTATITFDDIFEKCRLTETDNKKKLRLRKIILELMEHLKNNNAILNYEVQKQGNKFQSITFNYKSKSK
;
A
#
# COMPACT_ATOMS: atom_id res chain seq x y z
N MET A 1 -23.33 7.58 -19.54
CA MET A 1 -22.24 7.54 -18.53
C MET A 1 -21.15 8.48 -18.99
N LYS A 2 -20.71 9.43 -18.14
CA LYS A 2 -19.58 10.34 -18.46
C LYS A 2 -18.33 9.51 -18.66
N ASN A 3 -17.47 9.89 -19.61
CA ASN A 3 -16.27 9.18 -20.00
C ASN A 3 -15.49 8.64 -18.81
N VAL A 4 -15.43 7.30 -18.70
CA VAL A 4 -14.63 6.61 -17.70
C VAL A 4 -13.17 6.80 -18.09
N ASN A 5 -12.39 7.44 -17.23
CA ASN A 5 -10.95 7.55 -17.46
C ASN A 5 -10.34 6.15 -17.33
N ILE A 6 -9.84 5.61 -18.43
CA ILE A 6 -9.22 4.27 -18.48
C ILE A 6 -7.71 4.30 -18.19
N PHE A 7 -7.14 5.47 -17.97
CA PHE A 7 -5.71 5.62 -17.69
C PHE A 7 -5.47 5.84 -16.19
N PRO A 8 -4.43 5.22 -15.61
CA PRO A 8 -4.06 5.45 -14.23
C PRO A 8 -3.57 6.89 -14.03
N ALA A 9 -3.67 7.38 -12.81
CA ALA A 9 -3.03 8.62 -12.43
C ALA A 9 -1.53 8.59 -12.73
N LYS A 10 -0.95 9.71 -13.19
CA LYS A 10 0.46 9.77 -13.59
C LYS A 10 1.42 9.58 -12.41
N LYS A 11 0.97 9.95 -11.22
CA LYS A 11 1.74 9.84 -9.98
C LYS A 11 1.13 8.81 -9.07
N HIS A 12 1.99 8.04 -8.43
CA HIS A 12 1.62 7.18 -7.31
C HIS A 12 1.68 8.00 -6.02
N VAL A 13 0.63 7.94 -5.21
CA VAL A 13 0.53 8.62 -3.93
C VAL A 13 0.30 7.58 -2.84
N GLU A 14 1.10 7.61 -1.82
CA GLU A 14 1.02 6.67 -0.70
C GLU A 14 1.04 7.42 0.63
N ALA A 15 0.18 7.00 1.55
CA ALA A 15 0.23 7.46 2.92
C ALA A 15 1.46 6.84 3.62
N ASN A 16 2.44 7.69 3.91
CA ASN A 16 3.66 7.32 4.61
C ASN A 16 3.63 7.87 6.03
N ASP A 17 2.70 7.38 6.83
CA ASP A 17 2.62 7.76 8.22
C ASP A 17 2.67 6.54 9.16
N LYS A 18 3.00 6.83 10.43
CA LYS A 18 3.06 5.81 11.47
C LYS A 18 1.69 5.17 11.75
N LEU A 19 0.60 5.81 11.35
CA LEU A 19 -0.74 5.23 11.47
C LEU A 19 -0.92 4.11 10.44
N ALA A 20 -0.53 4.33 9.17
CA ALA A 20 -0.60 3.30 8.14
C ALA A 20 0.24 2.08 8.57
N GLU A 21 1.49 2.29 9.00
CA GLU A 21 2.30 1.20 9.54
C GLU A 21 1.62 0.50 10.72
N PHE A 22 1.11 1.26 11.68
CA PHE A 22 0.46 0.72 12.85
C PHE A 22 -0.78 -0.12 12.49
N VAL A 23 -1.63 0.35 11.57
CA VAL A 23 -2.82 -0.40 11.12
C VAL A 23 -2.41 -1.73 10.49
N PHE A 24 -1.41 -1.74 9.62
CA PHE A 24 -0.95 -2.95 8.98
C PHE A 24 -0.30 -3.94 9.96
N TYR A 25 0.45 -3.46 10.95
CA TYR A 25 0.99 -4.31 12.02
C TYR A 25 -0.09 -4.82 12.97
N PHE A 26 -1.06 -3.96 13.31
CA PHE A 26 -2.12 -4.36 14.22
C PHE A 26 -2.98 -5.50 13.65
N THR A 27 -3.13 -5.59 12.33
CA THR A 27 -3.85 -6.71 11.70
C THR A 27 -3.13 -8.05 11.89
N ASP A 28 -1.82 -8.06 12.11
CA ASP A 28 -1.06 -9.29 12.47
C ASP A 28 -1.40 -9.80 13.85
N ASP A 29 -1.42 -8.88 14.82
CA ASP A 29 -1.79 -9.21 16.19
C ASP A 29 -3.25 -9.68 16.26
N LEU A 30 -4.13 -9.03 15.48
CA LEU A 30 -5.53 -9.38 15.39
C LEU A 30 -5.71 -10.79 14.80
N HIS A 31 -5.00 -11.10 13.71
CA HIS A 31 -5.06 -12.42 13.07
C HIS A 31 -4.65 -13.55 14.03
N LYS A 32 -3.55 -13.36 14.78
CA LYS A 32 -3.11 -14.32 15.81
C LYS A 32 -4.16 -14.54 16.89
N THR A 33 -4.91 -13.49 17.23
CA THR A 33 -5.98 -13.56 18.22
C THR A 33 -7.25 -14.21 17.65
N LEU A 34 -7.58 -13.93 16.38
CA LEU A 34 -8.76 -14.47 15.70
C LEU A 34 -8.73 -15.99 15.57
N ILE A 35 -7.59 -16.58 15.23
CA ILE A 35 -7.43 -18.04 15.17
C ILE A 35 -7.81 -18.70 16.50
N THR A 36 -7.56 -17.99 17.62
CA THR A 36 -7.86 -18.48 18.96
C THR A 36 -9.29 -18.20 19.39
N THR A 37 -9.90 -17.13 18.93
CA THR A 37 -11.19 -16.61 19.45
C THR A 37 -12.36 -16.90 18.50
N GLN A 38 -12.15 -17.05 17.19
CA GLN A 38 -13.18 -17.31 16.17
C GLN A 38 -14.01 -18.59 16.45
N LYS A 39 -13.45 -19.49 17.23
CA LYS A 39 -14.15 -20.68 17.72
C LYS A 39 -15.25 -20.38 18.77
N LYS A 40 -15.39 -19.16 19.25
CA LYS A 40 -16.26 -18.85 20.41
C LYS A 40 -17.36 -17.81 20.19
N THR A 41 -17.20 -16.78 19.36
CA THR A 41 -18.15 -15.64 19.38
C THR A 41 -18.49 -14.98 18.04
N GLY A 42 -17.86 -15.31 16.93
CA GLY A 42 -18.17 -14.72 15.61
C GLY A 42 -17.84 -13.23 15.43
N PHE A 43 -17.52 -12.52 16.49
CA PHE A 43 -17.18 -11.09 16.49
C PHE A 43 -15.87 -10.87 17.26
N VAL A 44 -14.95 -10.13 16.68
CA VAL A 44 -13.71 -9.74 17.36
C VAL A 44 -13.53 -8.24 17.22
N GLU A 45 -13.55 -7.58 18.36
CA GLU A 45 -13.14 -6.21 18.50
C GLU A 45 -11.81 -6.16 19.25
N LYS A 46 -10.83 -5.46 18.73
CA LYS A 46 -9.57 -5.21 19.41
C LYS A 46 -9.19 -3.76 19.23
N THR A 47 -8.93 -3.11 20.35
CA THR A 47 -8.54 -1.71 20.38
C THR A 47 -7.09 -1.59 20.82
N LYS A 48 -6.33 -0.75 20.15
CA LYS A 48 -4.96 -0.42 20.52
C LYS A 48 -4.77 1.09 20.48
N HIS A 49 -4.22 1.63 21.56
CA HIS A 49 -3.89 3.04 21.65
C HIS A 49 -2.43 3.25 21.32
N LYS A 50 -2.13 4.26 20.51
CA LYS A 50 -0.75 4.65 20.22
C LYS A 50 -0.62 6.16 20.26
N LYS A 51 0.29 6.64 21.10
CA LYS A 51 0.72 8.03 21.08
C LYS A 51 1.71 8.24 19.93
N MET A 52 1.43 9.19 19.04
CA MET A 52 2.26 9.52 17.88
C MET A 52 2.60 11.01 17.92
N GLY A 53 3.69 11.35 18.63
CA GLY A 53 4.00 12.75 18.97
C GLY A 53 2.97 13.26 19.98
N ASP A 54 2.40 14.43 19.71
CA ASP A 54 1.33 15.02 20.54
C ASP A 54 -0.06 14.45 20.23
N ILE A 55 -0.13 13.49 19.29
CA ILE A 55 -1.38 12.89 18.84
C ILE A 55 -1.59 11.55 19.54
N ILE A 56 -2.66 11.43 20.32
CA ILE A 56 -3.15 10.16 20.83
C ILE A 56 -4.14 9.60 19.81
N THR A 57 -3.75 8.55 19.11
CA THR A 57 -4.64 7.86 18.16
C THR A 57 -5.06 6.53 18.75
N THR A 58 -6.36 6.36 18.90
CA THR A 58 -6.96 5.07 19.21
C THR A 58 -7.38 4.41 17.91
N VAL A 59 -6.83 3.25 17.61
CA VAL A 59 -7.25 2.46 16.46
C VAL A 59 -7.99 1.24 16.98
N GLY A 60 -9.28 1.16 16.66
CA GLY A 60 -10.10 -0.03 16.82
C GLY A 60 -10.25 -0.74 15.49
N LEU A 61 -10.07 -2.04 15.47
CA LEU A 61 -10.41 -2.89 14.34
C LEU A 61 -11.61 -3.73 14.72
N SER A 62 -12.69 -3.55 13.96
CA SER A 62 -13.92 -4.33 14.12
C SER A 62 -14.11 -5.14 12.83
N LEU A 63 -14.06 -6.45 12.92
CA LEU A 63 -14.31 -7.32 11.79
C LEU A 63 -15.81 -7.62 11.77
N ILE A 64 -16.51 -7.01 10.82
CA ILE A 64 -17.93 -7.23 10.60
C ILE A 64 -18.05 -8.09 9.34
N ASN A 65 -18.46 -9.34 9.49
CA ASN A 65 -19.01 -10.28 8.51
C ASN A 65 -18.20 -11.56 8.24
N GLU A 66 -18.96 -12.59 7.82
CA GLU A 66 -18.55 -13.94 7.41
C GLU A 66 -17.61 -13.98 6.18
N TYR A 67 -17.34 -12.85 5.54
CA TYR A 67 -16.44 -12.71 4.38
C TYR A 67 -14.98 -12.46 4.73
N THR A 68 -14.64 -12.47 5.98
CA THR A 68 -13.26 -12.25 6.41
C THR A 68 -12.44 -13.49 6.12
N ASP A 69 -11.83 -13.53 4.93
CA ASP A 69 -10.54 -14.20 4.79
C ASP A 69 -9.63 -13.50 5.81
N THR A 70 -9.49 -14.14 6.96
CA THR A 70 -8.90 -13.58 8.20
C THR A 70 -7.39 -13.36 8.08
N LYS A 71 -6.85 -13.34 6.86
CA LYS A 71 -5.45 -13.07 6.61
C LYS A 71 -5.13 -11.61 6.91
N PRO A 72 -4.06 -11.36 7.66
CA PRO A 72 -3.63 -10.01 7.93
C PRO A 72 -3.26 -9.25 6.65
N LEU A 73 -3.38 -7.93 6.67
CA LEU A 73 -2.94 -7.08 5.57
C LEU A 73 -1.43 -7.24 5.35
N ASN A 74 -1.01 -7.23 4.12
CA ASN A 74 0.38 -7.38 3.71
C ASN A 74 0.82 -6.22 2.79
N GLN A 75 2.07 -6.23 2.34
CA GLN A 75 2.61 -5.18 1.48
C GLN A 75 1.89 -5.08 0.13
N TYR A 76 1.35 -6.17 -0.39
CA TYR A 76 0.53 -6.13 -1.60
C TYR A 76 -0.80 -5.37 -1.37
N ASP A 77 -1.47 -5.64 -0.25
CA ASP A 77 -2.69 -4.91 0.15
C ASP A 77 -2.41 -3.42 0.33
N ARG A 78 -1.26 -3.06 0.90
CA ARG A 78 -0.81 -1.67 1.02
C ARG A 78 -0.63 -1.01 -0.34
N SER A 79 -0.02 -1.73 -1.30
CA SER A 79 0.15 -1.23 -2.67
C SER A 79 -1.18 -1.03 -3.38
N VAL A 80 -2.16 -1.93 -3.19
CA VAL A 80 -3.52 -1.79 -3.71
C VAL A 80 -4.22 -0.57 -3.11
N LEU A 81 -4.09 -0.36 -1.80
CA LEU A 81 -4.62 0.84 -1.14
C LEU A 81 -3.99 2.11 -1.70
N ALA A 82 -2.67 2.13 -1.90
CA ALA A 82 -1.97 3.28 -2.47
C ALA A 82 -2.42 3.58 -3.92
N ALA A 83 -2.70 2.56 -4.72
CA ALA A 83 -3.31 2.74 -6.05
C ALA A 83 -4.69 3.42 -5.96
N CYS A 84 -5.54 2.97 -5.04
CA CYS A 84 -6.86 3.60 -4.81
C CYS A 84 -6.74 5.04 -4.30
N ILE A 85 -5.80 5.31 -3.38
CA ILE A 85 -5.49 6.66 -2.90
C ILE A 85 -5.03 7.54 -4.05
N SER A 86 -4.19 7.04 -4.94
CA SER A 86 -3.68 7.79 -6.09
C SER A 86 -4.81 8.22 -7.05
N GLU A 87 -5.76 7.33 -7.29
CA GLU A 87 -6.95 7.65 -8.11
C GLU A 87 -7.85 8.67 -7.41
N TRP A 88 -8.06 8.53 -6.10
CA TRP A 88 -8.83 9.50 -5.32
C TRP A 88 -8.19 10.91 -5.35
N GLU A 89 -6.88 11.00 -5.19
CA GLU A 89 -6.14 12.28 -5.16
C GLU A 89 -6.20 13.07 -6.47
N VAL A 90 -6.38 12.40 -7.60
CA VAL A 90 -6.61 13.08 -8.89
C VAL A 90 -8.09 13.35 -9.17
N GLY A 91 -8.98 13.10 -8.19
CA GLY A 91 -10.40 13.39 -8.28
C GLY A 91 -11.25 12.28 -8.92
N ASN A 92 -10.69 11.12 -9.19
CA ASN A 92 -11.44 9.98 -9.70
C ASN A 92 -12.35 9.42 -8.59
N LYS A 93 -13.62 9.24 -8.89
CA LYS A 93 -14.62 8.68 -7.96
C LYS A 93 -14.78 7.17 -8.08
N TYR A 94 -14.10 6.56 -9.01
CA TYR A 94 -14.11 5.13 -9.25
C TYR A 94 -12.79 4.66 -9.86
N THR A 95 -12.53 3.36 -9.75
CA THR A 95 -11.41 2.69 -10.39
C THR A 95 -11.85 1.29 -10.87
N THR A 96 -10.95 0.58 -11.54
CA THR A 96 -11.16 -0.81 -11.99
C THR A 96 -9.93 -1.65 -11.67
N PRO A 97 -10.03 -3.00 -11.65
CA PRO A 97 -8.86 -3.86 -11.48
C PRO A 97 -7.75 -3.57 -12.50
N ASN A 98 -8.12 -3.20 -13.74
CA ASN A 98 -7.16 -2.83 -14.78
C ASN A 98 -6.37 -1.56 -14.43
N ILE A 99 -7.02 -0.53 -13.92
CA ILE A 99 -6.37 0.71 -13.49
C ILE A 99 -5.45 0.43 -12.29
N ILE A 100 -5.95 -0.31 -11.29
CA ILE A 100 -5.15 -0.71 -10.13
C ILE A 100 -3.91 -1.51 -10.57
N TYR A 101 -4.07 -2.50 -11.47
CA TYR A 101 -2.95 -3.28 -11.98
C TYR A 101 -1.87 -2.40 -12.63
N ARG A 102 -2.28 -1.39 -13.40
CA ARG A 102 -1.33 -0.44 -14.01
C ARG A 102 -0.60 0.39 -12.97
N HIS A 103 -1.29 0.81 -11.91
CA HIS A 103 -0.63 1.44 -10.76
C HIS A 103 0.40 0.53 -10.10
N LEU A 104 0.04 -0.73 -9.84
CA LEU A 104 0.92 -1.69 -9.18
C LEU A 104 2.17 -2.03 -10.00
N THR A 105 2.10 -1.91 -11.32
CA THR A 105 3.14 -2.35 -12.25
C THR A 105 3.84 -1.22 -12.98
N GLY A 106 3.34 0.01 -12.86
CA GLY A 106 3.85 1.16 -13.59
C GLY A 106 3.54 1.16 -15.09
N LYS A 107 2.72 0.23 -15.56
CA LYS A 107 2.29 0.14 -16.96
C LYS A 107 1.25 1.22 -17.25
N THR A 108 1.23 1.74 -18.50
CA THR A 108 0.38 2.88 -18.85
C THR A 108 -0.51 2.64 -20.07
N LYS A 109 -0.30 1.58 -20.82
CA LYS A 109 -1.09 1.29 -22.02
C LYS A 109 -2.47 0.74 -21.64
N SER A 110 -3.50 1.10 -22.39
CA SER A 110 -4.86 0.59 -22.17
C SER A 110 -4.95 -0.93 -22.35
N THR A 111 -4.07 -1.51 -23.15
CA THR A 111 -3.95 -2.95 -23.38
C THR A 111 -3.26 -3.72 -22.26
N ASP A 112 -2.61 -3.02 -21.31
CA ASP A 112 -1.99 -3.65 -20.16
C ASP A 112 -3.07 -4.02 -19.14
N THR A 113 -3.51 -5.27 -19.16
CA THR A 113 -4.54 -5.83 -18.28
C THR A 113 -3.94 -6.89 -17.37
N PRO A 114 -4.51 -7.11 -16.18
CA PRO A 114 -4.10 -8.21 -15.31
C PRO A 114 -4.49 -9.56 -15.92
N GLU A 115 -3.70 -10.58 -15.66
CA GLU A 115 -4.10 -11.97 -15.84
C GLU A 115 -5.19 -12.34 -14.81
N PRO A 116 -6.02 -13.38 -15.04
CA PRO A 116 -7.10 -13.73 -14.11
C PRO A 116 -6.68 -13.94 -12.67
N ALA A 117 -5.49 -14.51 -12.44
CA ALA A 117 -4.93 -14.69 -11.09
C ALA A 117 -4.54 -13.35 -10.43
N GLN A 118 -4.05 -12.39 -11.21
CA GLN A 118 -3.69 -11.06 -10.74
C GLN A 118 -4.95 -10.23 -10.45
N GLU A 119 -5.96 -10.31 -11.32
CA GLU A 119 -7.25 -9.66 -11.10
C GLU A 119 -7.91 -10.17 -9.82
N LYS A 120 -7.94 -11.50 -9.63
CA LYS A 120 -8.44 -12.11 -8.40
C LYS A 120 -7.68 -11.59 -7.17
N ALA A 121 -6.36 -11.52 -7.21
CA ALA A 121 -5.55 -11.01 -6.10
C ALA A 121 -5.88 -9.55 -5.77
N ILE A 122 -6.10 -8.70 -6.78
CA ILE A 122 -6.55 -7.31 -6.60
C ILE A 122 -7.92 -7.28 -5.91
N LEU A 123 -8.90 -8.04 -6.41
CA LEU A 123 -10.23 -8.08 -5.85
C LEU A 123 -10.25 -8.62 -4.41
N ASP A 124 -9.46 -9.64 -4.10
CA ASP A 124 -9.33 -10.18 -2.75
C ASP A 124 -8.68 -9.17 -1.79
N SER A 125 -7.68 -8.43 -2.25
CA SER A 125 -7.08 -7.33 -1.49
C SER A 125 -8.07 -6.19 -1.22
N LEU A 126 -8.82 -5.77 -2.23
CA LEU A 126 -9.87 -4.74 -2.08
C LEU A 126 -10.93 -5.17 -1.06
N LYS A 127 -11.40 -6.42 -1.12
CA LYS A 127 -12.36 -6.95 -0.13
C LYS A 127 -11.81 -6.87 1.29
N LYS A 128 -10.55 -7.24 1.52
CA LYS A 128 -9.91 -7.11 2.83
C LYS A 128 -9.89 -5.66 3.31
N LEU A 129 -9.47 -4.72 2.46
CA LEU A 129 -9.40 -3.30 2.79
C LEU A 129 -10.78 -2.67 3.06
N MET A 130 -11.82 -3.13 2.37
CA MET A 130 -13.20 -2.67 2.54
C MET A 130 -13.87 -3.30 3.76
N SER A 131 -13.49 -4.50 4.17
CA SER A 131 -14.08 -5.21 5.31
C SER A 131 -13.46 -4.81 6.65
N MET A 132 -12.23 -4.28 6.65
CA MET A 132 -11.56 -3.86 7.87
C MET A 132 -11.95 -2.44 8.25
N VAL A 133 -12.60 -2.29 9.40
CA VAL A 133 -13.04 -1.01 9.96
C VAL A 133 -12.03 -0.52 10.97
N ILE A 134 -11.64 0.75 10.87
CA ILE A 134 -10.79 1.42 11.84
C ILE A 134 -11.52 2.58 12.46
N THR A 135 -11.32 2.78 13.76
CA THR A 135 -11.75 3.98 14.48
C THR A 135 -10.52 4.81 14.82
N ILE A 136 -10.50 6.05 14.37
CA ILE A 136 -9.41 6.99 14.62
C ILE A 136 -9.97 8.12 15.47
N ASN A 137 -9.43 8.30 16.68
CA ASN A 137 -9.71 9.44 17.52
C ASN A 137 -8.51 10.39 17.49
N MET A 138 -8.76 11.62 17.06
CA MET A 138 -7.76 12.69 16.96
C MET A 138 -8.19 13.94 17.75
N THR A 139 -9.05 13.79 18.74
CA THR A 139 -9.62 14.91 19.50
C THR A 139 -8.55 15.85 20.03
N ASP A 140 -7.49 15.30 20.63
CA ASP A 140 -6.41 16.09 21.25
C ASP A 140 -5.50 16.82 20.25
N SER A 141 -5.68 16.56 18.96
CA SER A 141 -4.78 17.08 17.90
C SER A 141 -5.51 17.94 16.88
N CYS A 142 -6.84 17.95 16.89
CA CYS A 142 -7.64 18.64 15.90
C CYS A 142 -7.41 20.16 15.92
N GLU A 143 -7.18 20.75 17.07
CA GLU A 143 -6.89 22.18 17.22
C GLU A 143 -5.62 22.59 16.50
N ASN A 144 -4.58 21.77 16.55
CA ASN A 144 -3.29 22.02 15.87
C ASN A 144 -3.38 21.99 14.34
N PHE A 145 -4.44 21.42 13.79
CA PHE A 145 -4.64 21.29 12.33
C PHE A 145 -5.79 22.15 11.79
N GLY A 146 -6.38 23.01 12.62
CA GLY A 146 -7.50 23.86 12.22
C GLY A 146 -8.82 23.10 12.01
N TYR A 147 -8.88 21.84 12.46
CA TYR A 147 -10.09 21.03 12.48
C TYR A 147 -10.71 21.08 13.87
N ASN A 148 -11.93 21.53 13.96
CA ASN A 148 -12.80 21.54 15.14
C ASN A 148 -12.59 22.64 16.19
N ASN A 149 -13.56 23.47 16.29
CA ASN A 149 -13.78 24.40 17.40
C ASN A 149 -14.14 23.67 18.72
N GLY A 150 -13.17 22.91 19.29
CA GLY A 150 -13.33 22.20 20.55
C GLY A 150 -14.24 20.96 20.52
N LYS A 151 -14.58 20.42 19.34
CA LYS A 151 -15.42 19.22 19.23
C LYS A 151 -14.56 17.95 19.09
N PRO A 152 -14.96 16.82 19.70
CA PRO A 152 -14.29 15.54 19.51
C PRO A 152 -14.20 15.16 18.03
N PHE A 153 -13.02 14.77 17.55
CA PHE A 153 -12.83 14.24 16.22
C PHE A 153 -12.59 12.74 16.30
N GLU A 154 -13.66 11.99 16.11
CA GLU A 154 -13.61 10.54 15.99
C GLU A 154 -14.23 10.13 14.66
N ARG A 155 -13.53 9.27 13.93
CA ARG A 155 -14.00 8.72 12.66
C ARG A 155 -13.87 7.21 12.66
N THR A 156 -15.01 6.54 12.51
CA THR A 156 -15.08 5.11 12.25
C THR A 156 -15.41 4.87 10.79
N SER A 157 -14.58 4.11 10.10
CA SER A 157 -14.77 3.83 8.67
C SER A 157 -13.98 2.59 8.26
N ALA A 158 -14.36 1.98 7.14
CA ALA A 158 -13.49 1.02 6.47
C ALA A 158 -12.13 1.67 6.12
N ILE A 159 -11.06 0.87 6.04
CA ILE A 159 -9.74 1.33 5.57
C ILE A 159 -9.86 1.90 4.15
N LEU A 160 -10.62 1.21 3.30
CA LEU A 160 -11.02 1.67 1.97
C LEU A 160 -12.55 1.79 1.93
N PRO A 161 -13.13 2.99 2.09
CA PRO A 161 -14.56 3.20 1.98
C PRO A 161 -14.99 3.19 0.50
N ALA A 162 -15.40 2.05 0.00
CA ALA A 162 -15.76 1.86 -1.40
C ALA A 162 -16.84 0.79 -1.55
N MET A 163 -17.44 0.72 -2.74
CA MET A 163 -18.44 -0.26 -3.14
C MET A 163 -18.03 -0.93 -4.45
N PHE A 164 -18.48 -2.17 -4.66
CA PHE A 164 -18.29 -2.90 -5.91
C PHE A 164 -19.58 -2.94 -6.74
N ASP A 165 -19.46 -2.58 -8.02
CA ASP A 165 -20.41 -2.93 -9.05
C ASP A 165 -19.79 -3.95 -10.01
N LYS A 166 -20.34 -5.14 -10.06
CA LYS A 166 -19.88 -6.20 -10.94
C LYS A 166 -20.58 -6.11 -12.29
N ASN A 167 -19.93 -6.66 -13.32
CA ASN A 167 -20.49 -6.77 -14.67
C ASN A 167 -20.88 -5.42 -15.30
N VAL A 168 -20.16 -4.36 -14.96
CA VAL A 168 -20.34 -3.06 -15.59
C VAL A 168 -19.67 -3.09 -16.97
N THR A 169 -20.41 -2.71 -18.01
CA THR A 169 -19.84 -2.65 -19.36
C THR A 169 -19.20 -1.29 -19.60
N ILE A 170 -17.90 -1.29 -19.85
CA ILE A 170 -17.10 -0.11 -20.18
C ILE A 170 -16.45 -0.36 -21.54
N ASN A 171 -16.75 0.48 -22.54
CA ASN A 171 -16.21 0.35 -23.91
C ASN A 171 -16.41 -1.06 -24.51
N GLY A 172 -17.55 -1.71 -24.23
CA GLY A 172 -17.86 -3.06 -24.72
C GLY A 172 -17.27 -4.21 -23.90
N TYR A 173 -16.52 -3.94 -22.85
CA TYR A 173 -15.92 -4.97 -21.98
C TYR A 173 -16.62 -4.99 -20.61
N SER A 174 -16.98 -6.17 -20.13
CA SER A 174 -17.48 -6.35 -18.78
C SER A 174 -16.35 -6.29 -17.77
N THR A 175 -16.50 -5.50 -16.73
CA THR A 175 -15.49 -5.35 -15.65
C THR A 175 -16.17 -5.09 -14.32
N THR A 176 -15.41 -5.22 -13.23
CA THR A 176 -15.80 -4.75 -11.90
C THR A 176 -15.39 -3.29 -11.76
N VAL A 177 -16.31 -2.45 -11.30
CA VAL A 177 -16.03 -1.05 -10.96
C VAL A 177 -16.05 -0.90 -9.45
N ILE A 178 -15.07 -0.18 -8.95
CA ILE A 178 -14.92 0.16 -7.54
C ILE A 178 -15.25 1.63 -7.39
N TYR A 179 -16.32 1.97 -6.70
CA TYR A 179 -16.73 3.35 -6.41
C TYR A 179 -16.24 3.75 -5.04
N PHE A 180 -15.54 4.87 -4.94
CA PHE A 180 -15.11 5.45 -3.68
C PHE A 180 -16.27 6.27 -3.07
N ASP A 181 -16.71 5.87 -1.90
CA ASP A 181 -17.75 6.58 -1.14
C ASP A 181 -17.18 7.86 -0.51
N ARG A 182 -16.01 7.74 0.11
CA ARG A 182 -15.31 8.83 0.78
C ARG A 182 -13.80 8.61 0.82
N GLU A 183 -13.08 9.62 1.29
CA GLU A 183 -11.64 9.54 1.50
C GLU A 183 -11.29 8.47 2.55
N SER A 184 -10.24 7.68 2.28
CA SER A 184 -9.67 6.75 3.25
C SER A 184 -9.24 7.47 4.52
N PRO A 185 -9.59 6.98 5.73
CA PRO A 185 -9.16 7.61 6.97
C PRO A 185 -7.62 7.66 7.13
N ILE A 186 -6.90 6.70 6.56
CA ILE A 186 -5.43 6.68 6.51
C ILE A 186 -4.91 7.86 5.67
N LEU A 187 -5.53 8.13 4.53
CA LEU A 187 -5.17 9.27 3.68
C LEU A 187 -5.46 10.60 4.40
N THR A 188 -6.63 10.72 5.04
CA THR A 188 -6.97 11.92 5.81
C THR A 188 -5.89 12.25 6.85
N VAL A 189 -5.46 11.26 7.64
CA VAL A 189 -4.40 11.43 8.65
C VAL A 189 -3.06 11.79 8.00
N ALA A 190 -2.69 11.10 6.93
CA ALA A 190 -1.44 11.37 6.22
C ALA A 190 -1.38 12.80 5.64
N LYS A 191 -2.49 13.32 5.12
CA LYS A 191 -2.62 14.72 4.70
C LYS A 191 -2.45 15.70 5.85
N MET A 192 -3.15 15.49 6.95
CA MET A 192 -3.06 16.31 8.16
C MET A 192 -1.62 16.39 8.68
N LYS A 193 -0.90 15.28 8.64
CA LYS A 193 0.49 15.19 9.09
C LYS A 193 1.51 15.57 8.02
N LYS A 194 1.09 15.92 6.81
CA LYS A 194 1.96 16.19 5.65
C LYS A 194 2.91 15.03 5.33
N GLN A 195 2.41 13.81 5.47
CA GLN A 195 3.16 12.56 5.30
C GLN A 195 2.67 11.78 4.07
N LEU A 196 2.67 12.44 2.91
CA LEU A 196 2.41 11.81 1.63
C LEU A 196 3.71 11.61 0.88
N LEU A 197 3.97 10.38 0.44
CA LEU A 197 4.98 10.08 -0.56
C LEU A 197 4.37 10.16 -1.95
N THR A 198 5.06 10.82 -2.85
CA THR A 198 4.64 10.93 -4.25
C THR A 198 5.81 10.64 -5.18
N TYR A 199 5.63 9.75 -6.12
CA TYR A 199 6.64 9.41 -7.13
C TYR A 199 6.02 9.09 -8.49
N ASP A 200 6.85 9.10 -9.52
CA ASP A 200 6.42 8.81 -10.90
C ASP A 200 6.11 7.31 -11.04
N LEU A 201 4.93 6.99 -11.53
CA LEU A 201 4.46 5.63 -11.72
C LEU A 201 5.38 4.79 -12.62
N LYS A 202 6.04 5.41 -13.61
CA LYS A 202 6.97 4.73 -14.53
C LYS A 202 8.13 4.02 -13.81
N LEU A 203 8.49 4.45 -12.59
CA LEU A 203 9.56 3.82 -11.82
C LEU A 203 9.26 2.36 -11.44
N LEU A 204 7.98 1.95 -11.43
CA LEU A 204 7.58 0.55 -11.23
C LEU A 204 7.60 -0.28 -12.52
N ASN A 205 7.68 0.35 -13.70
CA ASN A 205 7.64 -0.34 -14.99
C ASN A 205 9.01 -0.88 -15.39
N VAL A 206 9.48 -1.89 -14.69
CA VAL A 206 10.74 -2.57 -15.02
C VAL A 206 10.54 -3.47 -16.25
N PRO A 207 11.30 -3.27 -17.34
CA PRO A 207 11.12 -4.04 -18.56
C PRO A 207 11.30 -5.55 -18.36
N LYS A 208 10.50 -6.34 -19.08
CA LYS A 208 10.60 -7.82 -19.12
C LYS A 208 10.38 -8.55 -17.79
N GLN A 209 9.94 -7.87 -16.75
CA GLN A 209 9.63 -8.53 -15.49
C GLN A 209 8.21 -9.11 -15.44
N HIS A 210 8.09 -10.33 -14.95
CA HIS A 210 6.79 -10.92 -14.63
C HIS A 210 6.24 -10.32 -13.33
N ASN A 211 4.99 -9.85 -13.36
CA ASN A 211 4.34 -9.16 -12.25
C ASN A 211 3.47 -10.10 -11.41
N SER A 212 4.10 -11.08 -10.72
CA SER A 212 3.39 -11.84 -9.68
C SER A 212 3.07 -10.98 -8.46
N VAL A 213 2.16 -11.44 -7.60
CA VAL A 213 1.81 -10.77 -6.33
C VAL A 213 3.05 -10.42 -5.51
N ASP A 214 3.96 -11.41 -5.33
CA ASP A 214 5.20 -11.19 -4.57
C ASP A 214 6.15 -10.22 -5.26
N THR A 215 6.26 -10.28 -6.60
CA THR A 215 7.07 -9.34 -7.37
C THR A 215 6.55 -7.92 -7.22
N ILE A 216 5.24 -7.73 -7.31
CA ILE A 216 4.58 -6.43 -7.11
C ILE A 216 4.85 -5.93 -5.68
N ALA A 217 4.62 -6.75 -4.66
CA ALA A 217 4.83 -6.38 -3.27
C ALA A 217 6.27 -5.92 -3.01
N VAL A 218 7.25 -6.70 -3.48
CA VAL A 218 8.68 -6.41 -3.31
C VAL A 218 9.08 -5.13 -4.04
N LYS A 219 8.67 -4.93 -5.29
CA LYS A 219 8.98 -3.72 -6.06
C LYS A 219 8.41 -2.47 -5.41
N ASN A 220 7.14 -2.52 -5.03
CA ASN A 220 6.48 -1.38 -4.38
C ASN A 220 7.14 -1.06 -3.04
N TYR A 221 7.46 -2.08 -2.21
CA TYR A 221 8.16 -1.86 -0.94
C TYR A 221 9.53 -1.20 -1.14
N VAL A 222 10.35 -1.74 -2.06
CA VAL A 222 11.70 -1.20 -2.31
C VAL A 222 11.62 0.24 -2.81
N LEU A 223 10.72 0.53 -3.76
CA LEU A 223 10.55 1.88 -4.28
C LEU A 223 10.05 2.85 -3.19
N HIS A 224 9.05 2.43 -2.41
CA HIS A 224 8.59 3.18 -1.24
C HIS A 224 9.77 3.51 -0.30
N ARG A 225 10.56 2.50 0.07
CA ARG A 225 11.69 2.67 0.98
C ARG A 225 12.77 3.60 0.42
N VAL A 226 13.08 3.51 -0.87
CA VAL A 226 14.00 4.45 -1.55
C VAL A 226 13.48 5.89 -1.47
N GLN A 227 12.20 6.12 -1.70
CA GLN A 227 11.62 7.46 -1.65
C GLN A 227 11.54 8.01 -0.21
N GLU A 228 11.22 7.17 0.76
CA GLU A 228 11.21 7.51 2.18
C GLU A 228 12.61 7.94 2.66
N ILE A 229 13.65 7.16 2.34
CA ILE A 229 15.05 7.48 2.64
C ILE A 229 15.44 8.83 2.04
N LYS A 230 15.08 9.10 0.80
CA LYS A 230 15.37 10.38 0.13
C LYS A 230 14.64 11.54 0.79
N LEU A 231 13.40 11.36 1.19
CA LEU A 231 12.60 12.41 1.82
C LEU A 231 13.13 12.77 3.20
N HIS A 232 13.45 11.78 4.01
CA HIS A 232 13.87 11.95 5.40
C HIS A 232 15.38 11.98 5.61
N LYS A 233 16.18 11.95 4.52
CA LYS A 233 17.66 11.94 4.55
C LYS A 233 18.23 10.87 5.49
N MET A 234 17.65 9.69 5.44
CA MET A 234 18.06 8.54 6.25
C MET A 234 19.30 7.86 5.65
N THR A 235 19.90 6.93 6.40
CA THR A 235 20.95 6.04 5.87
C THR A 235 20.43 5.28 4.66
N ALA A 236 21.12 5.43 3.53
CA ALA A 236 20.66 4.92 2.24
C ALA A 236 21.00 3.42 2.06
N THR A 237 20.54 2.60 3.02
CA THR A 237 20.73 1.15 3.03
C THR A 237 19.40 0.44 3.23
N ILE A 238 19.15 -0.60 2.44
CA ILE A 238 17.99 -1.48 2.55
C ILE A 238 18.49 -2.91 2.65
N THR A 239 18.11 -3.65 3.70
CA THR A 239 18.51 -5.05 3.86
C THR A 239 17.53 -5.98 3.13
N PHE A 240 18.05 -7.10 2.62
CA PHE A 240 17.18 -8.11 1.99
C PHE A 240 16.26 -8.77 3.01
N ASP A 241 16.70 -8.91 4.25
CA ASP A 241 15.89 -9.50 5.32
C ASP A 241 14.70 -8.60 5.66
N ASP A 242 14.88 -7.27 5.75
CA ASP A 242 13.78 -6.32 5.91
C ASP A 242 12.76 -6.42 4.75
N ILE A 243 13.25 -6.51 3.50
CA ILE A 243 12.36 -6.66 2.35
C ILE A 243 11.51 -7.91 2.49
N PHE A 244 12.13 -9.05 2.82
CA PHE A 244 11.41 -10.33 2.93
C PHE A 244 10.48 -10.36 4.14
N GLU A 245 10.88 -9.77 5.26
CA GLU A 245 10.04 -9.65 6.45
C GLU A 245 8.80 -8.77 6.16
N LYS A 246 9.00 -7.56 5.66
CA LYS A 246 7.91 -6.63 5.37
C LYS A 246 6.97 -7.10 4.27
N CYS A 247 7.48 -7.86 3.31
CA CYS A 247 6.65 -8.51 2.28
C CYS A 247 6.10 -9.88 2.71
N ARG A 248 6.38 -10.36 3.94
CA ARG A 248 5.96 -11.67 4.47
C ARG A 248 6.45 -12.85 3.62
N LEU A 249 7.71 -12.79 3.25
CA LEU A 249 8.36 -13.78 2.41
C LEU A 249 9.49 -14.53 3.15
N THR A 250 9.55 -14.44 4.49
CA THR A 250 10.57 -15.08 5.32
C THR A 250 10.53 -16.61 5.20
N GLU A 251 9.32 -17.20 5.21
CA GLU A 251 9.08 -18.64 5.08
C GLU A 251 9.16 -19.15 3.62
N THR A 252 9.48 -18.28 2.68
CA THR A 252 9.60 -18.65 1.27
C THR A 252 10.90 -19.47 1.03
N ASP A 253 10.85 -20.44 0.13
CA ASP A 253 12.01 -21.25 -0.24
C ASP A 253 13.16 -20.42 -0.82
N ASN A 254 14.38 -20.93 -0.72
CA ASN A 254 15.59 -20.24 -1.15
C ASN A 254 15.62 -19.94 -2.65
N LYS A 255 15.05 -20.80 -3.49
CA LYS A 255 14.99 -20.62 -4.94
C LYS A 255 14.12 -19.42 -5.30
N LYS A 256 12.97 -19.26 -4.64
CA LYS A 256 12.09 -18.12 -4.81
C LYS A 256 12.75 -16.83 -4.27
N LYS A 257 13.40 -16.90 -3.09
CA LYS A 257 14.17 -15.75 -2.55
C LYS A 257 15.26 -15.29 -3.52
N LEU A 258 16.00 -16.23 -4.13
CA LEU A 258 17.01 -15.88 -5.11
C LEU A 258 16.43 -15.16 -6.33
N ARG A 259 15.29 -15.66 -6.86
CA ARG A 259 14.58 -15.01 -7.97
C ARG A 259 14.13 -13.59 -7.58
N LEU A 260 13.58 -13.40 -6.40
CA LEU A 260 13.13 -12.09 -5.93
C LEU A 260 14.31 -11.13 -5.73
N ARG A 261 15.45 -11.60 -5.23
CA ARG A 261 16.68 -10.79 -5.17
C ARG A 261 17.11 -10.28 -6.54
N LYS A 262 17.06 -11.14 -7.57
CA LYS A 262 17.34 -10.71 -8.94
C LYS A 262 16.38 -9.62 -9.41
N ILE A 263 15.09 -9.77 -9.14
CA ILE A 263 14.06 -8.76 -9.45
C ILE A 263 14.34 -7.42 -8.76
N ILE A 264 14.78 -7.46 -7.48
CA ILE A 264 15.16 -6.25 -6.74
C ILE A 264 16.36 -5.55 -7.40
N LEU A 265 17.38 -6.30 -7.81
CA LEU A 265 18.55 -5.71 -8.47
C LEU A 265 18.20 -5.12 -9.85
N GLU A 266 17.33 -5.77 -10.60
CA GLU A 266 16.81 -5.22 -11.86
C GLU A 266 16.01 -3.93 -11.61
N LEU A 267 15.25 -3.84 -10.52
CA LEU A 267 14.57 -2.60 -10.11
C LEU A 267 15.59 -1.52 -9.76
N MET A 268 16.64 -1.81 -8.98
CA MET A 268 17.67 -0.82 -8.63
C MET A 268 18.37 -0.28 -9.87
N GLU A 269 18.70 -1.14 -10.83
CA GLU A 269 19.27 -0.71 -12.11
C GLU A 269 18.28 0.16 -12.91
N HIS A 270 17.00 -0.19 -12.91
CA HIS A 270 15.96 0.62 -13.53
C HIS A 270 15.82 2.00 -12.85
N LEU A 271 15.89 2.07 -11.52
CA LEU A 271 15.87 3.34 -10.76
C LEU A 271 17.08 4.22 -11.11
N LYS A 272 18.26 3.62 -11.24
CA LYS A 272 19.48 4.31 -11.67
C LYS A 272 19.32 4.86 -13.09
N ASN A 273 18.88 4.06 -14.05
CA ASN A 273 18.69 4.46 -15.44
C ASN A 273 17.62 5.55 -15.61
N ASN A 274 16.67 5.66 -14.68
CA ASN A 274 15.68 6.74 -14.63
C ASN A 274 16.09 7.92 -13.73
N ASN A 275 17.35 8.00 -13.31
CA ASN A 275 17.88 9.04 -12.42
C ASN A 275 17.13 9.18 -11.08
N ALA A 276 16.42 8.15 -10.65
CA ALA A 276 15.80 8.11 -9.33
C ALA A 276 16.82 7.92 -8.21
N ILE A 277 17.92 7.22 -8.50
CA ILE A 277 19.14 7.12 -7.69
C ILE A 277 20.35 7.40 -8.58
N LEU A 278 21.50 7.72 -7.99
CA LEU A 278 22.74 7.95 -8.74
C LEU A 278 23.47 6.65 -9.04
N ASN A 279 23.64 5.83 -8.02
CA ASN A 279 24.30 4.54 -8.09
C ASN A 279 23.84 3.65 -6.93
N TYR A 280 24.15 2.37 -6.98
CA TYR A 280 23.92 1.44 -5.88
C TYR A 280 25.04 0.39 -5.82
N GLU A 281 25.22 -0.16 -4.63
CA GLU A 281 26.18 -1.24 -4.34
C GLU A 281 25.46 -2.34 -3.57
N VAL A 282 25.81 -3.59 -3.87
CA VAL A 282 25.26 -4.76 -3.20
C VAL A 282 26.30 -5.34 -2.25
N GLN A 283 26.01 -5.34 -0.98
CA GLN A 283 26.86 -5.95 0.02
C GLN A 283 26.52 -7.43 0.16
N LYS A 284 27.56 -8.26 0.19
CA LYS A 284 27.46 -9.71 0.34
C LYS A 284 28.37 -10.18 1.48
N GLN A 285 27.94 -11.22 2.17
CA GLN A 285 28.76 -11.98 3.10
C GLN A 285 28.91 -13.39 2.55
N GLY A 286 30.06 -13.70 1.96
CA GLY A 286 30.22 -14.89 1.13
C GLY A 286 29.26 -14.87 -0.06
N ASN A 287 28.44 -15.91 -0.22
CA ASN A 287 27.43 -15.97 -1.26
C ASN A 287 26.06 -15.40 -0.87
N LYS A 288 25.91 -14.89 0.36
CA LYS A 288 24.64 -14.34 0.85
C LYS A 288 24.54 -12.84 0.60
N PHE A 289 23.48 -12.42 -0.07
CA PHE A 289 23.13 -11.01 -0.21
C PHE A 289 22.65 -10.47 1.13
N GLN A 290 23.28 -9.38 1.61
CA GLN A 290 22.95 -8.75 2.89
C GLN A 290 22.10 -7.49 2.69
N SER A 291 22.63 -6.52 1.94
CA SER A 291 21.97 -5.22 1.78
C SER A 291 22.31 -4.57 0.45
N ILE A 292 21.54 -3.54 0.15
CA ILE A 292 21.77 -2.62 -0.96
C ILE A 292 21.98 -1.24 -0.37
N THR A 293 23.11 -0.63 -0.68
CA THR A 293 23.40 0.77 -0.37
C THR A 293 23.29 1.58 -1.65
N PHE A 294 22.72 2.77 -1.62
CA PHE A 294 22.57 3.60 -2.82
C PHE A 294 22.83 5.08 -2.54
N ASN A 295 23.21 5.80 -3.59
CA ASN A 295 23.42 7.24 -3.55
C ASN A 295 22.30 7.97 -4.30
N TYR A 296 21.91 9.15 -3.83
CA TYR A 296 20.88 9.98 -4.46
C TYR A 296 21.25 11.46 -4.42
N LYS A 297 20.72 12.25 -5.37
CA LYS A 297 20.86 13.70 -5.31
C LYS A 297 19.99 14.25 -4.17
N SER A 298 20.58 14.87 -3.18
CA SER A 298 19.84 15.69 -2.25
C SER A 298 19.20 16.84 -3.02
N LYS A 299 17.89 17.04 -2.89
CA LYS A 299 17.32 18.30 -3.37
C LYS A 299 17.97 19.42 -2.58
N SER A 300 18.77 20.25 -3.23
CA SER A 300 19.14 21.55 -2.67
C SER A 300 17.83 22.28 -2.31
N LYS A 301 17.77 22.79 -1.08
CA LYS A 301 16.66 23.62 -0.62
C LYS A 301 16.55 24.87 -1.46
#